data_4d799e4435ffe73a7469fb249ca232ff
#
_entry.id   4d799e4435ffe73a7469fb249ca232ff
#
_cell.length_a   1.000
_cell.length_b   1.000
_cell.length_c   1.000
_cell.angle_alpha   90.00
_cell.angle_beta   90.00
_cell.angle_gamma   90.00
#
_symmetry.space_group_name_H-M   'P 1'
#
loop_
_entity.id
_entity.type
_entity.pdbx_description
1 polymer ?
#
loop_
_entity_poly.entity_id
_entity_poly.type
_entity_poly.pdbx_seq_one_letter_code
_entity_poly.pdbx_strand_id
1 'polypeptide(L)'
;MTVAELLADAFGRIREVVHETVEGLTPGQLALRPESEANSIGWLIWHLTRIQDDHVADAAGTAQVWTSPADAMRRDGEAGGGYTWADRFGLPFATSATGYGHGAEAVAAVQVRPASLLTEYYDAVHTETVKFISGLSDADLDRIVDHAWDPPVSLGVRLISVISDDLQHAGQAAYLRGLIERGLGG
;
A
#
# COMPACT_ATOMS: atom_id res chain seq x y z
N MET A 1 21.23 13.68 9.42
CA MET A 1 20.15 12.96 8.72
C MET A 1 20.75 12.36 7.46
N THR A 2 20.76 11.04 7.37
CA THR A 2 21.19 10.32 6.17
C THR A 2 20.04 10.23 5.17
N VAL A 3 20.31 9.81 3.93
CA VAL A 3 19.25 9.54 2.96
C VAL A 3 18.31 8.43 3.45
N ALA A 4 18.84 7.38 4.07
CA ALA A 4 18.03 6.31 4.66
C ALA A 4 17.08 6.84 5.74
N GLU A 5 17.56 7.72 6.64
CA GLU A 5 16.72 8.36 7.67
C GLU A 5 15.63 9.25 7.05
N LEU A 6 15.96 10.00 5.99
CA LEU A 6 14.98 10.85 5.29
C LEU A 6 13.89 10.05 4.61
N LEU A 7 14.27 8.97 3.92
CA LEU A 7 13.31 8.09 3.25
C LEU A 7 12.42 7.34 4.26
N ALA A 8 13.02 6.86 5.37
CA ALA A 8 12.26 6.21 6.43
C ALA A 8 11.25 7.17 7.10
N ASP A 9 11.61 8.43 7.32
CA ASP A 9 10.69 9.47 7.81
C ASP A 9 9.52 9.68 6.83
N ALA A 10 9.81 9.76 5.52
CA ALA A 10 8.77 9.95 4.50
C ALA A 10 7.76 8.79 4.49
N PHE A 11 8.22 7.53 4.47
CA PHE A 11 7.33 6.36 4.56
C PHE A 11 6.62 6.27 5.92
N GLY A 12 7.27 6.69 7.01
CA GLY A 12 6.65 6.78 8.33
C GLY A 12 5.46 7.74 8.36
N ARG A 13 5.56 8.89 7.71
CA ARG A 13 4.45 9.86 7.60
C ARG A 13 3.28 9.31 6.78
N ILE A 14 3.56 8.58 5.70
CA ILE A 14 2.50 7.90 4.94
C ILE A 14 1.78 6.88 5.83
N ARG A 15 2.55 6.10 6.62
CA ARG A 15 1.99 5.13 7.56
C ARG A 15 1.04 5.79 8.57
N GLU A 16 1.43 6.93 9.14
CA GLU A 16 0.57 7.70 10.07
C GLU A 16 -0.76 8.06 9.40
N VAL A 17 -0.72 8.64 8.19
CA VAL A 17 -1.93 9.02 7.44
C VAL A 17 -2.81 7.80 7.11
N VAL A 18 -2.22 6.66 6.73
CA VAL A 18 -2.95 5.41 6.44
C VAL A 18 -3.70 4.96 7.68
N HIS A 19 -3.03 4.89 8.85
CA HIS A 19 -3.64 4.47 10.11
C HIS A 19 -4.76 5.43 10.53
N GLU A 20 -4.50 6.73 10.55
CA GLU A 20 -5.50 7.75 10.89
C GLU A 20 -6.72 7.68 9.96
N THR A 21 -6.49 7.39 8.66
CA THR A 21 -7.57 7.33 7.67
C THR A 21 -8.49 6.12 7.87
N VAL A 22 -7.94 4.97 8.26
CA VAL A 22 -8.69 3.71 8.38
C VAL A 22 -9.33 3.55 9.77
N GLU A 23 -8.74 4.15 10.81
CA GLU A 23 -9.18 3.98 12.20
C GLU A 23 -10.67 4.28 12.41
N GLY A 24 -11.37 3.30 12.99
CA GLY A 24 -12.79 3.42 13.37
C GLY A 24 -13.78 3.37 12.20
N LEU A 25 -13.34 3.29 10.95
CA LEU A 25 -14.23 3.16 9.81
C LEU A 25 -14.82 1.74 9.70
N THR A 26 -16.10 1.69 9.39
CA THR A 26 -16.79 0.43 9.06
C THR A 26 -16.43 -0.03 7.63
N PRO A 27 -16.59 -1.34 7.32
CA PRO A 27 -16.41 -1.83 5.94
C PRO A 27 -17.27 -1.10 4.91
N GLY A 28 -18.49 -0.68 5.29
CA GLY A 28 -19.36 0.11 4.41
C GLY A 28 -18.80 1.50 4.11
N GLN A 29 -18.24 2.16 5.10
CA GLN A 29 -17.57 3.45 4.92
C GLN A 29 -16.29 3.35 4.10
N LEU A 30 -15.51 2.27 4.29
CA LEU A 30 -14.33 1.99 3.46
C LEU A 30 -14.66 1.76 1.99
N ALA A 31 -15.83 1.19 1.69
CA ALA A 31 -16.31 0.93 0.34
C ALA A 31 -17.07 2.11 -0.28
N LEU A 32 -17.40 3.16 0.50
CA LEU A 32 -18.17 4.30 0.03
C LEU A 32 -17.38 5.11 -1.01
N ARG A 33 -18.07 5.50 -2.06
CA ARG A 33 -17.54 6.32 -3.16
C ARG A 33 -18.38 7.59 -3.28
N PRO A 34 -17.78 8.78 -3.44
CA PRO A 34 -18.52 10.03 -3.61
C PRO A 34 -19.45 10.02 -4.84
N GLU A 35 -19.03 9.32 -5.90
CA GLU A 35 -19.79 9.11 -7.12
C GLU A 35 -19.26 7.85 -7.84
N SER A 36 -19.91 7.42 -8.94
CA SER A 36 -19.67 6.11 -9.55
C SER A 36 -18.24 5.89 -10.07
N GLU A 37 -17.56 6.95 -10.49
CA GLU A 37 -16.19 6.89 -11.03
C GLU A 37 -15.11 7.18 -9.98
N ALA A 38 -15.49 7.62 -8.77
CA ALA A 38 -14.55 7.92 -7.71
C ALA A 38 -13.96 6.65 -7.07
N ASN A 39 -12.78 6.78 -6.49
CA ASN A 39 -12.17 5.72 -5.69
C ASN A 39 -12.76 5.70 -4.28
N SER A 40 -12.77 4.52 -3.66
CA SER A 40 -13.11 4.33 -2.26
C SER A 40 -11.84 4.36 -1.38
N ILE A 41 -12.00 4.61 -0.07
CA ILE A 41 -10.87 4.52 0.88
C ILE A 41 -10.24 3.12 0.84
N GLY A 42 -11.07 2.07 0.80
CA GLY A 42 -10.59 0.69 0.75
C GLY A 42 -9.70 0.42 -0.46
N TRP A 43 -10.10 0.91 -1.64
CA TRP A 43 -9.31 0.79 -2.85
C TRP A 43 -8.04 1.64 -2.78
N LEU A 44 -8.12 2.90 -2.34
CA LEU A 44 -6.97 3.82 -2.27
C LEU A 44 -5.86 3.27 -1.37
N ILE A 45 -6.21 2.79 -0.16
CA ILE A 45 -5.23 2.23 0.78
C ILE A 45 -4.68 0.89 0.29
N TRP A 46 -5.53 0.02 -0.29
CA TRP A 46 -5.05 -1.22 -0.91
C TRP A 46 -4.10 -0.92 -2.06
N HIS A 47 -4.46 0.00 -2.96
CA HIS A 47 -3.67 0.33 -4.14
C HIS A 47 -2.30 0.89 -3.78
N LEU A 48 -2.21 1.94 -2.95
CA LEU A 48 -0.93 2.52 -2.54
C LEU A 48 -0.03 1.46 -1.87
N THR A 49 -0.60 0.57 -1.05
CA THR A 49 0.15 -0.51 -0.41
C THR A 49 0.67 -1.51 -1.45
N ARG A 50 -0.13 -1.84 -2.47
CA ARG A 50 0.29 -2.70 -3.58
C ARG A 50 1.41 -2.06 -4.41
N ILE A 51 1.34 -0.75 -4.67
CA ILE A 51 2.38 -0.01 -5.40
C ILE A 51 3.68 0.00 -4.60
N GLN A 52 3.62 0.29 -3.30
CA GLN A 52 4.80 0.25 -2.44
C GLN A 52 5.43 -1.15 -2.41
N ASP A 53 4.63 -2.18 -2.19
CA ASP A 53 5.08 -3.58 -2.12
C ASP A 53 5.73 -4.03 -3.44
N ASP A 54 5.05 -3.82 -4.57
CA ASP A 54 5.52 -4.24 -5.90
C ASP A 54 6.87 -3.60 -6.25
N HIS A 55 6.92 -2.27 -6.16
CA HIS A 55 8.10 -1.53 -6.59
C HIS A 55 9.29 -1.66 -5.63
N VAL A 56 9.04 -1.71 -4.33
CA VAL A 56 10.13 -1.86 -3.35
C VAL A 56 10.68 -3.29 -3.39
N ALA A 57 9.83 -4.31 -3.48
CA ALA A 57 10.28 -5.70 -3.59
C ALA A 57 11.09 -5.94 -4.86
N ASP A 58 10.65 -5.38 -6.01
CA ASP A 58 11.39 -5.44 -7.28
C ASP A 58 12.76 -4.78 -7.13
N ALA A 59 12.83 -3.55 -6.62
CA ALA A 59 14.08 -2.83 -6.41
C ALA A 59 15.03 -3.53 -5.41
N ALA A 60 14.49 -4.22 -4.41
CA ALA A 60 15.24 -4.99 -3.42
C ALA A 60 15.64 -6.39 -3.92
N GLY A 61 15.04 -6.89 -5.01
CA GLY A 61 15.22 -8.25 -5.51
C GLY A 61 14.62 -9.30 -4.57
N THR A 62 13.51 -8.99 -3.90
CA THR A 62 12.82 -9.87 -2.94
C THR A 62 11.41 -10.24 -3.42
N ALA A 63 10.81 -11.24 -2.77
CA ALA A 63 9.39 -11.51 -2.98
C ALA A 63 8.53 -10.40 -2.37
N GLN A 64 7.38 -10.13 -2.99
CA GLN A 64 6.38 -9.22 -2.47
C GLN A 64 5.76 -9.79 -1.18
N VAL A 65 5.44 -8.91 -0.24
CA VAL A 65 4.67 -9.24 0.97
C VAL A 65 3.30 -9.80 0.57
N TRP A 66 2.69 -9.27 -0.47
CA TRP A 66 1.39 -9.68 -1.00
C TRP A 66 1.25 -11.18 -1.26
N THR A 67 2.30 -11.78 -1.80
CA THR A 67 2.34 -13.22 -2.14
C THR A 67 3.08 -14.07 -1.11
N SER A 68 3.59 -13.45 -0.05
CA SER A 68 4.25 -14.13 1.05
C SER A 68 3.25 -14.61 2.10
N PRO A 69 3.54 -15.71 2.84
CA PRO A 69 2.67 -16.15 3.92
C PRO A 69 2.46 -15.04 4.95
N ALA A 70 1.20 -14.82 5.32
CA ALA A 70 0.80 -13.82 6.31
C ALA A 70 1.03 -14.29 7.77
N ASP A 71 1.83 -15.31 7.98
CA ASP A 71 1.96 -16.07 9.23
C ASP A 71 2.66 -15.31 10.38
N ALA A 72 3.24 -14.15 10.10
CA ALA A 72 3.95 -13.38 11.13
C ALA A 72 3.03 -12.73 12.19
N MET A 73 1.69 -12.79 12.03
CA MET A 73 0.73 -12.15 12.95
C MET A 73 -0.28 -13.12 13.59
N ARG A 74 0.14 -14.35 13.88
CA ARG A 74 -0.75 -15.27 14.59
C ARG A 74 -0.70 -15.01 16.09
N ARG A 75 -1.77 -14.41 16.59
CA ARG A 75 -1.95 -14.24 18.05
C ARG A 75 -2.50 -15.48 18.77
N ASP A 76 -2.99 -16.51 18.10
CA ASP A 76 -3.80 -17.56 18.72
C ASP A 76 -3.38 -19.01 18.42
N GLY A 77 -2.09 -19.31 18.29
CA GLY A 77 -1.57 -20.69 18.42
C GLY A 77 -2.15 -21.78 17.46
N GLU A 78 -3.01 -21.44 16.52
CA GLU A 78 -3.52 -22.37 15.53
C GLU A 78 -2.50 -22.60 14.41
N ALA A 79 -2.22 -23.88 14.11
CA ALA A 79 -1.39 -24.27 12.99
C ALA A 79 -2.12 -23.91 11.69
N GLY A 80 -1.78 -22.79 11.06
CA GLY A 80 -2.40 -22.29 9.88
C GLY A 80 -1.70 -22.75 8.62
N GLY A 81 -2.47 -23.21 7.67
CA GLY A 81 -2.03 -23.29 6.28
C GLY A 81 -1.67 -21.88 5.80
N GLY A 82 -0.51 -21.75 5.15
CA GLY A 82 0.07 -20.48 4.75
C GLY A 82 -0.78 -19.68 3.77
N TYR A 83 -1.80 -19.01 4.28
CA TYR A 83 -2.55 -18.04 3.51
C TYR A 83 -1.67 -16.82 3.24
N THR A 84 -1.60 -16.40 1.99
CA THR A 84 -0.95 -15.16 1.59
C THR A 84 -1.85 -13.96 1.90
N TRP A 85 -1.30 -12.74 1.80
CA TRP A 85 -2.15 -11.56 1.89
C TRP A 85 -3.17 -11.52 0.76
N ALA A 86 -2.81 -11.95 -0.45
CA ALA A 86 -3.74 -12.09 -1.57
C ALA A 86 -4.94 -12.99 -1.22
N ASP A 87 -4.70 -14.13 -0.56
CA ASP A 87 -5.76 -15.04 -0.12
C ASP A 87 -6.66 -14.40 0.95
N ARG A 88 -6.07 -13.64 1.88
CA ARG A 88 -6.82 -12.95 2.94
C ARG A 88 -7.72 -11.85 2.39
N PHE A 89 -7.28 -11.13 1.37
CA PHE A 89 -8.10 -10.11 0.71
C PHE A 89 -9.16 -10.73 -0.20
N GLY A 90 -8.88 -11.86 -0.84
CA GLY A 90 -9.83 -12.60 -1.68
C GLY A 90 -10.39 -11.77 -2.84
N LEU A 91 -9.61 -10.84 -3.39
CA LEU A 91 -10.06 -9.95 -4.46
C LEU A 91 -10.14 -10.69 -5.80
N PRO A 92 -11.07 -10.33 -6.70
CA PRO A 92 -11.30 -11.03 -7.97
C PRO A 92 -10.29 -10.61 -9.06
N PHE A 93 -9.03 -10.38 -8.67
CA PHE A 93 -7.95 -9.93 -9.56
C PHE A 93 -6.83 -10.96 -9.63
N ALA A 94 -6.01 -10.87 -10.68
CA ALA A 94 -4.74 -11.58 -10.69
C ALA A 94 -3.86 -11.13 -9.50
N THR A 95 -3.07 -12.03 -8.94
CA THR A 95 -2.17 -11.70 -7.82
C THR A 95 -1.13 -10.62 -8.16
N SER A 96 -0.83 -10.46 -9.45
CA SER A 96 0.04 -9.37 -9.94
C SER A 96 -0.66 -8.01 -10.02
N ALA A 97 -1.98 -7.93 -9.86
CA ALA A 97 -2.70 -6.66 -9.95
C ALA A 97 -2.31 -5.72 -8.81
N THR A 98 -2.01 -4.48 -9.16
CA THR A 98 -1.71 -3.41 -8.20
C THR A 98 -2.83 -2.36 -8.11
N GLY A 99 -3.83 -2.44 -8.98
CA GLY A 99 -4.86 -1.41 -9.13
C GLY A 99 -4.60 -0.43 -10.28
N TYR A 100 -3.39 -0.43 -10.84
CA TYR A 100 -3.08 0.43 -11.98
C TYR A 100 -4.00 0.11 -13.17
N GLY A 101 -4.67 1.15 -13.69
CA GLY A 101 -5.61 1.01 -14.79
C GLY A 101 -7.00 0.43 -14.42
N HIS A 102 -7.31 0.26 -13.13
CA HIS A 102 -8.63 -0.17 -12.70
C HIS A 102 -9.70 0.86 -13.08
N GLY A 103 -10.76 0.41 -13.76
CA GLY A 103 -11.97 1.19 -13.95
C GLY A 103 -12.94 1.07 -12.78
N ALA A 104 -14.06 1.76 -12.87
CA ALA A 104 -15.08 1.89 -11.83
C ALA A 104 -15.58 0.56 -11.24
N GLU A 105 -15.75 -0.48 -12.06
CA GLU A 105 -16.19 -1.81 -11.64
C GLU A 105 -15.12 -2.50 -10.79
N ALA A 106 -13.85 -2.45 -11.20
CA ALA A 106 -12.75 -3.03 -10.46
C ALA A 106 -12.54 -2.31 -9.12
N VAL A 107 -12.65 -0.97 -9.10
CA VAL A 107 -12.62 -0.19 -7.86
C VAL A 107 -13.73 -0.64 -6.89
N ALA A 108 -14.96 -0.80 -7.39
CA ALA A 108 -16.10 -1.24 -6.59
C ALA A 108 -15.93 -2.69 -6.04
N ALA A 109 -15.14 -3.52 -6.71
CA ALA A 109 -14.89 -4.90 -6.29
C ALA A 109 -13.93 -4.99 -5.08
N VAL A 110 -13.21 -3.91 -4.74
CA VAL A 110 -12.35 -3.90 -3.55
C VAL A 110 -13.20 -3.69 -2.29
N GLN A 111 -13.66 -4.81 -1.73
CA GLN A 111 -14.47 -4.88 -0.51
C GLN A 111 -13.63 -5.49 0.61
N VAL A 112 -13.16 -4.67 1.55
CA VAL A 112 -12.23 -5.12 2.59
C VAL A 112 -12.95 -5.37 3.91
N ARG A 113 -12.75 -6.57 4.48
CA ARG A 113 -13.33 -7.00 5.77
C ARG A 113 -12.36 -7.96 6.48
N PRO A 114 -11.95 -7.69 7.73
CA PRO A 114 -12.21 -6.48 8.52
C PRO A 114 -11.39 -5.27 8.03
N ALA A 115 -11.71 -4.07 8.52
CA ALA A 115 -10.96 -2.85 8.17
C ALA A 115 -9.47 -2.94 8.53
N SER A 116 -9.14 -3.62 9.64
CA SER A 116 -7.76 -3.85 10.09
C SER A 116 -6.88 -4.58 9.06
N LEU A 117 -7.49 -5.30 8.13
CA LEU A 117 -6.74 -5.99 7.07
C LEU A 117 -5.92 -5.03 6.21
N LEU A 118 -6.41 -3.79 5.99
CA LEU A 118 -5.67 -2.75 5.27
C LEU A 118 -4.42 -2.30 6.04
N THR A 119 -4.58 -1.98 7.31
CA THR A 119 -3.46 -1.50 8.15
C THR A 119 -2.46 -2.60 8.45
N GLU A 120 -2.92 -3.84 8.67
CA GLU A 120 -2.06 -5.00 8.89
C GLU A 120 -1.19 -5.29 7.66
N TYR A 121 -1.76 -5.25 6.45
CA TYR A 121 -1.00 -5.43 5.21
C TYR A 121 -0.04 -4.27 4.99
N TYR A 122 -0.50 -3.02 5.19
CA TYR A 122 0.37 -1.85 5.07
C TYR A 122 1.57 -1.94 6.03
N ASP A 123 1.35 -2.30 7.29
CA ASP A 123 2.40 -2.43 8.28
C ASP A 123 3.44 -3.50 7.92
N ALA A 124 3.00 -4.61 7.33
CA ALA A 124 3.90 -5.65 6.85
C ALA A 124 4.79 -5.14 5.70
N VAL A 125 4.19 -4.43 4.72
CA VAL A 125 4.93 -3.81 3.60
C VAL A 125 5.87 -2.73 4.11
N HIS A 126 5.40 -1.86 4.99
CA HIS A 126 6.21 -0.80 5.60
C HIS A 126 7.44 -1.36 6.34
N THR A 127 7.27 -2.47 7.06
CA THR A 127 8.37 -3.13 7.77
C THR A 127 9.47 -3.58 6.80
N GLU A 128 9.13 -4.24 5.70
CA GLU A 128 10.11 -4.67 4.70
C GLU A 128 10.71 -3.47 3.94
N THR A 129 9.91 -2.43 3.68
CA THR A 129 10.39 -1.17 3.08
C THR A 129 11.45 -0.51 3.95
N VAL A 130 11.18 -0.31 5.24
CA VAL A 130 12.14 0.33 6.18
C VAL A 130 13.40 -0.52 6.33
N LYS A 131 13.26 -1.84 6.40
CA LYS A 131 14.38 -2.76 6.47
C LYS A 131 15.29 -2.63 5.24
N PHE A 132 14.73 -2.58 4.03
CA PHE A 132 15.47 -2.37 2.79
C PHE A 132 16.18 -1.00 2.79
N ILE A 133 15.44 0.07 3.09
CA ILE A 133 15.96 1.44 3.08
C ILE A 133 17.09 1.62 4.10
N SER A 134 16.98 1.02 5.29
CA SER A 134 17.99 1.16 6.35
C SER A 134 19.37 0.62 5.96
N GLY A 135 19.44 -0.24 4.94
CA GLY A 135 20.70 -0.77 4.40
C GLY A 135 21.31 0.08 3.27
N LEU A 136 20.63 1.14 2.82
CA LEU A 136 21.08 1.93 1.67
C LEU A 136 22.09 3.02 2.07
N SER A 137 23.08 3.19 1.19
CA SER A 137 23.97 4.35 1.14
C SER A 137 23.54 5.32 0.04
N ASP A 138 24.09 6.55 0.06
CA ASP A 138 23.82 7.53 -1.00
C ASP A 138 24.19 7.00 -2.39
N ALA A 139 25.26 6.20 -2.50
CA ALA A 139 25.73 5.63 -3.76
C ALA A 139 24.76 4.58 -4.34
N ASP A 140 23.95 3.91 -3.49
CA ASP A 140 22.98 2.93 -3.96
C ASP A 140 21.84 3.59 -4.75
N LEU A 141 21.58 4.87 -4.53
CA LEU A 141 20.49 5.58 -5.19
C LEU A 141 20.68 5.76 -6.70
N ASP A 142 21.92 5.71 -7.17
CA ASP A 142 22.24 5.80 -8.60
C ASP A 142 22.11 4.45 -9.33
N ARG A 143 21.93 3.35 -8.60
CA ARG A 143 21.74 2.02 -9.19
C ARG A 143 20.49 1.99 -10.06
N ILE A 144 20.64 1.57 -11.33
CA ILE A 144 19.50 1.41 -12.24
C ILE A 144 18.67 0.19 -11.79
N VAL A 145 17.38 0.39 -11.63
CA VAL A 145 16.41 -0.63 -11.22
C VAL A 145 15.36 -0.92 -12.30
N ASP A 146 15.25 -0.07 -13.32
CA ASP A 146 14.30 -0.29 -14.42
C ASP A 146 14.88 0.24 -15.73
N HIS A 147 15.07 -0.64 -16.70
CA HIS A 147 15.60 -0.32 -18.03
C HIS A 147 14.51 -0.14 -19.09
N ALA A 148 13.23 -0.25 -18.73
CA ALA A 148 12.14 -0.12 -19.69
C ALA A 148 11.85 1.35 -20.09
N TRP A 149 12.50 2.30 -19.42
CA TRP A 149 12.32 3.74 -19.64
C TRP A 149 13.57 4.39 -20.25
N ASP A 150 13.39 5.52 -20.90
CA ASP A 150 14.47 6.39 -21.39
C ASP A 150 14.29 7.82 -20.83
N PRO A 151 15.15 8.30 -19.93
CA PRO A 151 16.29 7.59 -19.34
C PRO A 151 15.87 6.44 -18.40
N PRO A 152 16.77 5.43 -18.19
CA PRO A 152 16.52 4.35 -17.25
C PRO A 152 16.28 4.86 -15.82
N VAL A 153 15.42 4.17 -15.06
CA VAL A 153 15.02 4.60 -13.71
C VAL A 153 16.05 4.14 -12.69
N SER A 154 16.60 5.08 -11.92
CA SER A 154 17.46 4.76 -10.79
C SER A 154 16.65 4.43 -9.53
N LEU A 155 17.30 3.80 -8.54
CA LEU A 155 16.67 3.47 -7.25
C LEU A 155 16.11 4.72 -6.56
N GLY A 156 16.87 5.82 -6.55
CA GLY A 156 16.41 7.07 -5.96
C GLY A 156 15.14 7.59 -6.63
N VAL A 157 15.09 7.57 -7.97
CA VAL A 157 13.88 7.97 -8.72
C VAL A 157 12.71 7.03 -8.41
N ARG A 158 12.94 5.72 -8.34
CA ARG A 158 11.91 4.73 -7.99
C ARG A 158 11.31 4.99 -6.60
N LEU A 159 12.15 5.20 -5.59
CA LEU A 159 11.70 5.44 -4.22
C LEU A 159 10.90 6.76 -4.11
N ILE A 160 11.34 7.82 -4.78
CA ILE A 160 10.59 9.09 -4.82
C ILE A 160 9.27 8.92 -5.57
N SER A 161 9.23 8.12 -6.65
CA SER A 161 7.98 7.85 -7.38
C SER A 161 6.96 7.12 -6.49
N VAL A 162 7.40 6.13 -5.71
CA VAL A 162 6.54 5.41 -4.75
C VAL A 162 6.03 6.36 -3.67
N ILE A 163 6.91 7.14 -3.03
CA ILE A 163 6.50 8.13 -2.01
C ILE A 163 5.49 9.12 -2.58
N SER A 164 5.69 9.60 -3.81
CA SER A 164 4.78 10.54 -4.47
C SER A 164 3.40 9.93 -4.72
N ASP A 165 3.36 8.69 -5.20
CA ASP A 165 2.11 7.95 -5.44
C ASP A 165 1.35 7.72 -4.14
N ASP A 166 2.03 7.19 -3.13
CA ASP A 166 1.47 6.89 -1.82
C ASP A 166 0.91 8.13 -1.13
N LEU A 167 1.65 9.27 -1.14
CA LEU A 167 1.19 10.53 -0.55
C LEU A 167 -0.06 11.07 -1.25
N GLN A 168 -0.14 10.96 -2.58
CA GLN A 168 -1.32 11.39 -3.32
C GLN A 168 -2.55 10.56 -2.92
N HIS A 169 -2.42 9.24 -2.88
CA HIS A 169 -3.53 8.36 -2.56
C HIS A 169 -3.90 8.39 -1.08
N ALA A 170 -2.94 8.50 -0.18
CA ALA A 170 -3.19 8.70 1.25
C ALA A 170 -3.94 10.03 1.50
N GLY A 171 -3.55 11.10 0.82
CA GLY A 171 -4.23 12.40 0.87
C GLY A 171 -5.67 12.35 0.33
N GLN A 172 -5.90 11.62 -0.78
CA GLN A 172 -7.26 11.39 -1.30
C GLN A 172 -8.12 10.60 -0.32
N ALA A 173 -7.57 9.56 0.30
CA ALA A 173 -8.26 8.74 1.28
C ALA A 173 -8.61 9.54 2.55
N ALA A 174 -7.68 10.34 3.06
CA ALA A 174 -7.92 11.23 4.20
C ALA A 174 -8.98 12.30 3.90
N TYR A 175 -8.96 12.87 2.70
CA TYR A 175 -10.01 13.80 2.27
C TYR A 175 -11.39 13.13 2.24
N LEU A 176 -11.47 11.91 1.68
CA LEU A 176 -12.71 11.16 1.62
C LEU A 176 -13.23 10.79 3.01
N ARG A 177 -12.34 10.40 3.95
CA ARG A 177 -12.70 10.22 5.36
C ARG A 177 -13.37 11.46 5.93
N GLY A 178 -12.78 12.63 5.72
CA GLY A 178 -13.37 13.89 6.18
C GLY A 178 -14.75 14.19 5.56
N LEU A 179 -15.05 13.73 4.35
CA LEU A 179 -16.38 13.82 3.76
C LEU A 179 -17.37 12.87 4.45
N ILE A 180 -16.95 11.63 4.71
CA ILE A 180 -17.77 10.62 5.41
C ILE A 180 -18.15 11.10 6.82
N GLU A 181 -17.20 11.64 7.56
CA GLU A 181 -17.44 12.20 8.91
C GLU A 181 -18.42 13.39 8.90
N ARG A 182 -18.55 14.08 7.78
CA ARG A 182 -19.51 15.17 7.57
C ARG A 182 -20.83 14.73 6.92
N GLY A 183 -21.06 13.44 6.80
CA GLY A 183 -22.35 12.89 6.39
C GLY A 183 -22.42 12.41 4.94
N LEU A 184 -21.30 12.25 4.22
CA LEU A 184 -21.33 11.58 2.92
C LEU A 184 -21.77 10.11 3.12
N GLY A 185 -22.87 9.71 2.47
CA GLY A 185 -23.45 8.36 2.55
C GLY A 185 -24.41 8.14 3.73
N GLY A 186 -24.84 9.18 4.41
CA GLY A 186 -25.86 9.21 5.46
C GLY A 186 -27.22 9.63 4.94
#